data_9331bb8660171e00adf0a78cc3244ebb
#
_entry.id   9331bb8660171e00adf0a78cc3244ebb
#
_cell.length_a   1.000
_cell.length_b   1.000
_cell.length_c   1.000
_cell.angle_alpha   90.00
_cell.angle_beta   90.00
_cell.angle_gamma   90.00
#
_symmetry.space_group_name_H-M   'P 1'
#
loop_
_entity.id
_entity.type
_entity.pdbx_description
1 polymer ?
#
loop_
_entity_poly.entity_id
_entity_poly.type
_entity_poly.pdbx_seq_one_letter_code
_entity_poly.pdbx_strand_id
1 'polypeptide(L)'
;RVINCTLTSPTIENLTIPQILQLKIVDIACGSGVFIVGAYDNLVNLIEKRLALGEKVDDAFAIRLNGKYTLTIEGRRSVINNCLYGVDINPEAVEVAKMSLSLKLIDNYAPKDFGTVGILGSQILKGIGKNIRCGNSLVSSDIEALYPSISENLHELQATNAFDWQTA
;
A
#
# COMPACT_ATOMS: atom_id res chain seq x y z
N ARG A 1 5.19 -5.81 -15.62
CA ARG A 1 6.29 -5.28 -16.49
C ARG A 1 6.53 -3.79 -16.24
N VAL A 2 5.49 -2.94 -16.17
CA VAL A 2 5.63 -1.49 -15.95
C VAL A 2 6.27 -1.19 -14.58
N ILE A 3 5.81 -1.85 -13.52
CA ILE A 3 6.36 -1.68 -12.17
C ILE A 3 7.84 -2.04 -12.13
N ASN A 4 8.25 -3.13 -12.77
CA ASN A 4 9.65 -3.53 -12.81
C ASN A 4 10.51 -2.48 -13.51
N CYS A 5 10.05 -1.89 -14.62
CA CYS A 5 10.81 -0.85 -15.32
C CYS A 5 10.99 0.42 -14.46
N THR A 6 10.02 0.77 -13.62
CA THR A 6 10.07 1.98 -12.80
C THR A 6 10.88 1.77 -11.52
N LEU A 7 10.67 0.66 -10.82
CA LEU A 7 11.30 0.38 -9.52
C LEU A 7 12.67 -0.30 -9.63
N THR A 8 13.10 -0.74 -10.81
CA THR A 8 14.43 -1.28 -11.07
C THR A 8 15.34 -0.30 -11.82
N SER A 9 14.99 0.99 -11.85
CA SER A 9 15.91 1.99 -12.42
C SER A 9 17.15 2.12 -11.51
N PRO A 10 18.35 2.37 -12.08
CA PRO A 10 19.58 2.53 -11.30
C PRO A 10 19.49 3.58 -10.19
N THR A 11 18.62 4.57 -10.36
CA THR A 11 18.37 5.63 -9.37
C THR A 11 17.68 5.08 -8.13
N ILE A 12 16.72 4.15 -8.29
CA ILE A 12 15.95 3.59 -7.19
C ILE A 12 16.74 2.48 -6.47
N GLU A 13 17.51 1.69 -7.22
CA GLU A 13 18.35 0.64 -6.64
C GLU A 13 19.43 1.17 -5.69
N ASN A 14 19.83 2.43 -5.82
CA ASN A 14 20.82 3.08 -4.96
C ASN A 14 20.22 3.80 -3.75
N LEU A 15 18.90 3.86 -3.59
CA LEU A 15 18.26 4.49 -2.44
C LEU A 15 18.57 3.73 -1.15
N THR A 16 18.74 4.47 -0.06
CA THR A 16 18.81 3.92 1.30
C THR A 16 17.41 3.49 1.77
N ILE A 17 17.37 2.63 2.80
CA ILE A 17 16.06 2.16 3.34
C ILE A 17 15.18 3.33 3.78
N PRO A 18 15.64 4.37 4.51
CA PRO A 18 14.82 5.54 4.81
C PRO A 18 14.30 6.28 3.58
N GLN A 19 15.10 6.37 2.52
CA GLN A 19 14.66 6.99 1.26
C GLN A 19 13.62 6.14 0.54
N ILE A 20 13.76 4.81 0.56
CA ILE A 20 12.75 3.89 0.01
C ILE A 20 11.41 4.06 0.74
N LEU A 21 11.43 4.18 2.07
CA LEU A 21 10.22 4.38 2.89
C LEU A 21 9.57 5.76 2.71
N GLN A 22 10.24 6.70 2.07
CA GLN A 22 9.68 8.01 1.70
C GLN A 22 9.02 8.02 0.31
N LEU A 23 9.23 6.98 -0.50
CA LEU A 23 8.58 6.86 -1.80
C LEU A 23 7.06 6.80 -1.65
N LYS A 24 6.35 7.47 -2.57
CA LYS A 24 4.90 7.43 -2.67
C LYS A 24 4.51 6.85 -4.02
N ILE A 25 3.92 5.68 -4.00
CA ILE A 25 3.44 4.97 -5.18
C ILE A 25 1.93 5.02 -5.14
N VAL A 26 1.34 5.64 -6.14
CA VAL A 26 -0.10 5.86 -6.24
C VAL A 26 -0.64 5.14 -7.47
N ASP A 27 -1.70 4.37 -7.28
CA ASP A 27 -2.50 3.79 -8.36
C ASP A 27 -3.90 4.40 -8.30
N ILE A 28 -4.22 5.24 -9.27
CA ILE A 28 -5.46 6.03 -9.32
C ILE A 28 -6.68 5.23 -9.84
N ALA A 29 -6.48 3.99 -10.24
CA ALA A 29 -7.51 3.05 -10.69
C ALA A 29 -7.11 1.64 -10.28
N CYS A 30 -6.93 1.43 -8.97
CA CYS A 30 -6.18 0.31 -8.42
C CYS A 30 -6.90 -1.05 -8.56
N GLY A 31 -8.21 -1.06 -8.83
CA GLY A 31 -8.99 -2.30 -8.90
C GLY A 31 -8.79 -3.16 -7.66
N SER A 32 -8.53 -4.44 -7.87
CA SER A 32 -8.22 -5.41 -6.80
C SER A 32 -6.79 -5.30 -6.23
N GLY A 33 -6.02 -4.28 -6.62
CA GLY A 33 -4.70 -3.97 -6.06
C GLY A 33 -3.53 -4.74 -6.67
N VAL A 34 -3.67 -5.33 -7.85
CA VAL A 34 -2.60 -6.14 -8.47
C VAL A 34 -1.30 -5.35 -8.64
N PHE A 35 -1.38 -4.09 -9.10
CA PHE A 35 -0.22 -3.22 -9.25
C PHE A 35 0.38 -2.85 -7.89
N ILE A 36 -0.46 -2.51 -6.92
CA ILE A 36 -0.04 -2.14 -5.56
C ILE A 36 0.67 -3.30 -4.88
N VAL A 37 0.16 -4.53 -5.01
CA VAL A 37 0.79 -5.75 -4.49
C VAL A 37 2.14 -6.00 -5.19
N GLY A 38 2.21 -5.83 -6.51
CA GLY A 38 3.47 -5.94 -7.23
C GLY A 38 4.50 -4.87 -6.83
N ALA A 39 4.06 -3.64 -6.58
CA ALA A 39 4.90 -2.57 -6.04
C ALA A 39 5.41 -2.92 -4.64
N TYR A 40 4.55 -3.43 -3.76
CA TYR A 40 4.92 -3.93 -2.45
C TYR A 40 6.04 -4.97 -2.53
N ASP A 41 5.87 -6.02 -3.33
CA ASP A 41 6.86 -7.09 -3.48
C ASP A 41 8.23 -6.55 -3.95
N ASN A 42 8.22 -5.60 -4.89
CA ASN A 42 9.45 -4.94 -5.35
C ASN A 42 10.13 -4.11 -4.26
N LEU A 43 9.37 -3.32 -3.47
CA LEU A 43 9.93 -2.53 -2.37
C LEU A 43 10.52 -3.43 -1.28
N VAL A 44 9.84 -4.50 -0.90
CA VAL A 44 10.36 -5.47 0.09
C VAL A 44 11.65 -6.08 -0.41
N ASN A 45 11.69 -6.57 -1.66
CA ASN A 45 12.90 -7.14 -2.25
C ASN A 45 14.05 -6.12 -2.29
N LEU A 46 13.78 -4.86 -2.58
CA LEU A 46 14.79 -3.81 -2.60
C LEU A 46 15.36 -3.57 -1.20
N ILE A 47 14.50 -3.48 -0.18
CA ILE A 47 14.91 -3.32 1.22
C ILE A 47 15.76 -4.51 1.67
N GLU A 48 15.33 -5.74 1.38
CA GLU A 48 16.08 -6.96 1.73
C GLU A 48 17.45 -7.01 1.06
N LYS A 49 17.58 -6.55 -0.18
CA LYS A 49 18.87 -6.36 -0.87
C LYS A 49 19.76 -5.34 -0.14
N ARG A 50 19.21 -4.19 0.29
CA ARG A 50 19.97 -3.17 1.03
C ARG A 50 20.47 -3.70 2.38
N LEU A 51 19.66 -4.46 3.10
CA LEU A 51 20.05 -5.14 4.33
C LEU A 51 21.17 -6.15 4.09
N ALA A 52 21.12 -6.89 3.00
CA ALA A 52 22.18 -7.85 2.61
C ALA A 52 23.50 -7.14 2.26
N LEU A 53 23.45 -5.88 1.80
CA LEU A 53 24.62 -5.04 1.56
C LEU A 53 25.18 -4.38 2.85
N GLY A 54 24.57 -4.65 4.02
CA GLY A 54 25.05 -4.22 5.33
C GLY A 54 24.39 -2.95 5.86
N GLU A 55 23.34 -2.45 5.21
CA GLU A 55 22.55 -1.35 5.79
C GLU A 55 21.85 -1.83 7.06
N LYS A 56 21.90 -1.01 8.12
CA LYS A 56 21.38 -1.38 9.44
C LYS A 56 20.00 -0.76 9.66
N VAL A 57 19.13 -1.55 10.27
CA VAL A 57 17.81 -1.13 10.75
C VAL A 57 17.58 -1.71 12.15
N ASP A 58 16.50 -1.26 12.80
CA ASP A 58 16.03 -1.82 14.06
C ASP A 58 15.52 -3.26 13.87
N ASP A 59 15.73 -4.13 14.85
CA ASP A 59 15.22 -5.51 14.88
C ASP A 59 13.68 -5.57 14.86
N ALA A 60 13.01 -4.50 15.28
CA ALA A 60 11.56 -4.36 15.13
C ALA A 60 11.14 -4.24 13.66
N PHE A 61 12.01 -3.77 12.76
CA PHE A 61 11.72 -3.59 11.34
C PHE A 61 12.11 -4.81 10.51
N ALA A 62 13.29 -5.39 10.75
CA ALA A 62 13.77 -6.56 10.01
C ALA A 62 14.63 -7.46 10.89
N ILE A 63 14.53 -8.76 10.64
CA ILE A 63 15.29 -9.79 11.36
C ILE A 63 16.11 -10.64 10.38
N ARG A 64 17.15 -11.30 10.91
CA ARG A 64 17.90 -12.28 10.15
C ARG A 64 17.40 -13.69 10.46
N LEU A 65 16.82 -14.35 9.46
CA LEU A 65 16.30 -15.72 9.58
C LEU A 65 17.00 -16.62 8.58
N ASN A 66 17.56 -17.74 9.04
CA ASN A 66 18.27 -18.71 8.19
C ASN A 66 19.33 -18.08 7.26
N GLY A 67 20.05 -17.07 7.77
CA GLY A 67 21.09 -16.37 7.03
C GLY A 67 20.62 -15.29 6.07
N LYS A 68 19.31 -15.10 5.88
CA LYS A 68 18.70 -14.06 5.05
C LYS A 68 18.01 -13.02 5.92
N TYR A 69 17.99 -11.79 5.45
CA TYR A 69 17.18 -10.73 6.05
C TYR A 69 15.74 -10.86 5.55
N THR A 70 14.80 -10.67 6.46
CA THR A 70 13.38 -10.60 6.15
C THR A 70 12.73 -9.51 7.01
N LEU A 71 11.73 -8.81 6.45
CA LEU A 71 11.01 -7.80 7.18
C LEU A 71 10.07 -8.47 8.19
N THR A 72 10.00 -7.89 9.39
CA THR A 72 8.97 -8.22 10.36
C THR A 72 7.59 -7.77 9.88
N ILE A 73 6.52 -8.14 10.60
CA ILE A 73 5.17 -7.62 10.33
C ILE A 73 5.15 -6.09 10.40
N GLU A 74 5.89 -5.50 11.36
CA GLU A 74 5.96 -4.05 11.51
C GLU A 74 6.73 -3.39 10.35
N GLY A 75 7.83 -3.98 9.92
CA GLY A 75 8.55 -3.53 8.73
C GLY A 75 7.71 -3.58 7.47
N ARG A 76 6.98 -4.68 7.26
CA ARG A 76 6.04 -4.83 6.13
C ARG A 76 4.90 -3.82 6.20
N ARG A 77 4.32 -3.60 7.39
CA ARG A 77 3.30 -2.59 7.62
C ARG A 77 3.81 -1.18 7.30
N SER A 78 5.04 -0.87 7.68
CA SER A 78 5.67 0.41 7.38
C SER A 78 5.79 0.65 5.87
N VAL A 79 6.17 -0.38 5.10
CA VAL A 79 6.18 -0.29 3.62
C VAL A 79 4.79 0.01 3.07
N ILE A 80 3.76 -0.73 3.51
CA ILE A 80 2.39 -0.55 3.03
C ILE A 80 1.88 0.85 3.36
N ASN A 81 1.99 1.27 4.63
CA ASN A 81 1.40 2.51 5.09
C ASN A 81 2.14 3.76 4.62
N ASN A 82 3.43 3.66 4.39
CA ASN A 82 4.22 4.82 3.97
C ASN A 82 4.31 4.97 2.46
N CYS A 83 4.32 3.85 1.71
CA CYS A 83 4.69 3.90 0.30
C CYS A 83 3.52 3.68 -0.65
N LEU A 84 2.45 2.98 -0.25
CA LEU A 84 1.44 2.50 -1.17
C LEU A 84 0.11 3.21 -0.99
N TYR A 85 -0.41 3.73 -2.10
CA TYR A 85 -1.67 4.47 -2.17
C TYR A 85 -2.49 3.96 -3.35
N GLY A 86 -3.80 3.85 -3.18
CA GLY A 86 -4.70 3.42 -4.24
C GLY A 86 -6.06 4.06 -4.14
N VAL A 87 -6.65 4.34 -5.28
CA VAL A 87 -8.04 4.80 -5.39
C VAL A 87 -8.74 3.96 -6.44
N ASP A 88 -9.96 3.55 -6.17
CA ASP A 88 -10.85 2.95 -7.16
C ASP A 88 -12.29 3.36 -6.92
N ILE A 89 -13.06 3.49 -7.98
CA ILE A 89 -14.47 3.85 -7.90
C ILE A 89 -15.33 2.69 -7.36
N ASN A 90 -14.86 1.45 -7.53
CA ASN A 90 -15.57 0.26 -7.08
C ASN A 90 -15.21 -0.10 -5.64
N PRO A 91 -16.15 0.02 -4.66
CA PRO A 91 -15.87 -0.26 -3.27
C PRO A 91 -15.49 -1.74 -3.01
N GLU A 92 -16.03 -2.68 -3.77
CA GLU A 92 -15.71 -4.10 -3.63
C GLU A 92 -14.26 -4.38 -4.06
N ALA A 93 -13.82 -3.76 -5.15
CA ALA A 93 -12.43 -3.86 -5.61
C ALA A 93 -11.46 -3.29 -4.56
N VAL A 94 -11.79 -2.16 -3.94
CA VAL A 94 -11.02 -1.55 -2.84
C VAL A 94 -10.89 -2.51 -1.66
N GLU A 95 -11.95 -3.19 -1.25
CA GLU A 95 -11.88 -4.16 -0.15
C GLU A 95 -11.01 -5.37 -0.51
N VAL A 96 -11.08 -5.85 -1.76
CA VAL A 96 -10.19 -6.93 -2.25
C VAL A 96 -8.72 -6.46 -2.25
N ALA A 97 -8.44 -5.22 -2.66
CA ALA A 97 -7.08 -4.66 -2.62
C ALA A 97 -6.54 -4.60 -1.17
N LYS A 98 -7.34 -4.11 -0.22
CA LYS A 98 -6.99 -4.09 1.21
C LYS A 98 -6.72 -5.51 1.74
N MET A 99 -7.58 -6.47 1.39
CA MET A 99 -7.40 -7.86 1.77
C MET A 99 -6.10 -8.45 1.20
N SER A 100 -5.81 -8.19 -0.07
CA SER A 100 -4.59 -8.64 -0.74
C SER A 100 -3.32 -8.12 -0.04
N LEU A 101 -3.30 -6.83 0.33
CA LEU A 101 -2.20 -6.24 1.10
C LEU A 101 -2.11 -6.82 2.52
N SER A 102 -3.25 -7.11 3.15
CA SER A 102 -3.29 -7.73 4.48
C SER A 102 -2.68 -9.13 4.47
N LEU A 103 -2.93 -9.91 3.43
CA LEU A 103 -2.32 -11.23 3.25
C LEU A 103 -0.81 -11.14 3.10
N LYS A 104 -0.29 -10.08 2.44
CA LYS A 104 1.15 -9.86 2.30
C LYS A 104 1.87 -9.62 3.64
N LEU A 105 1.19 -9.15 4.67
CA LEU A 105 1.81 -9.00 6.01
C LEU A 105 2.17 -10.33 6.63
N ILE A 106 1.31 -11.33 6.45
CA ILE A 106 1.44 -12.65 7.06
C ILE A 106 2.12 -13.65 6.12
N ASP A 107 2.46 -13.22 4.90
CA ASP A 107 3.19 -14.03 3.95
C ASP A 107 4.56 -14.44 4.55
N ASN A 108 4.90 -15.74 4.51
CA ASN A 108 6.09 -16.34 5.13
C ASN A 108 6.05 -16.58 6.64
N TYR A 109 4.92 -16.36 7.32
CA TYR A 109 4.75 -16.82 8.70
C TYR A 109 4.20 -18.25 8.73
N ALA A 110 4.86 -19.14 9.52
CA ALA A 110 4.40 -20.52 9.65
C ALA A 110 3.12 -20.58 10.54
N PRO A 111 2.22 -21.57 10.30
CA PRO A 111 0.99 -21.71 11.07
C PRO A 111 1.19 -21.76 12.61
N LYS A 112 2.32 -22.30 13.08
CA LYS A 112 2.69 -22.33 14.50
C LYS A 112 2.90 -20.94 15.12
N ASP A 113 3.23 -19.95 14.30
CA ASP A 113 3.44 -18.58 14.75
C ASP A 113 2.10 -17.83 14.91
N PHE A 114 1.01 -18.40 14.36
CA PHE A 114 -0.34 -17.84 14.43
C PHE A 114 -1.01 -17.98 15.81
N GLY A 115 -0.51 -18.83 16.72
CA GLY A 115 -1.03 -18.92 18.08
C GLY A 115 -0.99 -17.57 18.83
N THR A 116 0.04 -16.78 18.57
CA THR A 116 0.16 -15.40 19.07
C THR A 116 -0.55 -14.40 18.14
N VAL A 117 -0.67 -14.71 16.84
CA VAL A 117 -1.30 -13.88 15.82
C VAL A 117 -2.84 -13.92 15.93
N GLY A 118 -3.43 -15.00 16.45
CA GLY A 118 -4.89 -15.11 16.60
C GLY A 118 -5.50 -14.02 17.49
N ILE A 119 -4.80 -13.63 18.56
CA ILE A 119 -5.21 -12.52 19.43
C ILE A 119 -4.79 -11.16 18.83
N LEU A 120 -3.67 -11.12 18.12
CA LEU A 120 -3.13 -9.94 17.44
C LEU A 120 -3.74 -9.72 16.05
N GLY A 121 -4.43 -10.71 15.47
CA GLY A 121 -4.92 -10.68 14.09
C GLY A 121 -5.77 -9.45 13.77
N SER A 122 -6.68 -9.09 14.67
CA SER A 122 -7.50 -7.88 14.53
C SER A 122 -6.67 -6.59 14.64
N GLN A 123 -5.60 -6.61 15.44
CA GLN A 123 -4.69 -5.45 15.58
C GLN A 123 -3.68 -5.38 14.43
N ILE A 124 -3.22 -6.52 13.91
CA ILE A 124 -2.30 -6.59 12.76
C ILE A 124 -2.97 -6.01 11.52
N LEU A 125 -4.25 -6.33 11.30
CA LEU A 125 -5.02 -5.85 10.16
C LEU A 125 -5.53 -4.41 10.35
N LYS A 126 -5.52 -3.91 11.59
CA LYS A 126 -6.01 -2.57 11.91
C LYS A 126 -5.10 -1.50 11.30
N GLY A 127 -5.66 -0.67 10.45
CA GLY A 127 -4.95 0.46 9.81
C GLY A 127 -4.20 0.10 8.53
N ILE A 128 -4.28 -1.15 8.07
CA ILE A 128 -3.78 -1.50 6.74
C ILE A 128 -4.77 -1.01 5.70
N GLY A 129 -4.23 -0.45 4.63
CA GLY A 129 -5.05 0.06 3.53
C GLY A 129 -5.82 1.34 3.86
N LYS A 130 -5.41 2.11 4.87
CA LYS A 130 -5.90 3.48 5.06
C LYS A 130 -5.70 4.33 3.81
N ASN A 131 -4.64 4.03 3.08
CA ASN A 131 -4.26 4.69 1.85
C ASN A 131 -4.95 4.09 0.62
N ILE A 132 -5.77 3.04 0.78
CA ILE A 132 -6.56 2.47 -0.29
C ILE A 132 -8.01 2.91 -0.09
N ARG A 133 -8.49 3.76 -0.97
CA ARG A 133 -9.75 4.48 -0.77
C ARG A 133 -10.69 4.29 -1.94
N CYS A 134 -12.00 4.36 -1.65
CA CYS A 134 -13.03 4.35 -2.67
C CYS A 134 -13.34 5.77 -3.10
N GLY A 135 -13.39 6.02 -4.40
CA GLY A 135 -13.77 7.29 -4.98
C GLY A 135 -13.39 7.41 -6.45
N ASN A 136 -13.96 8.39 -7.10
CA ASN A 136 -13.62 8.71 -8.50
C ASN A 136 -12.41 9.63 -8.53
N SER A 137 -11.24 9.07 -8.79
CA SER A 137 -9.95 9.78 -8.81
C SER A 137 -9.84 10.89 -9.87
N LEU A 138 -10.72 10.89 -10.85
CA LEU A 138 -10.76 11.87 -11.95
C LEU A 138 -11.70 13.04 -11.66
N VAL A 139 -12.52 12.94 -10.61
CA VAL A 139 -13.48 13.96 -10.24
C VAL A 139 -13.16 14.47 -8.84
N SER A 140 -12.80 15.73 -8.76
CA SER A 140 -12.48 16.39 -7.50
C SER A 140 -13.75 16.81 -6.73
N SER A 141 -13.62 17.01 -5.43
CA SER A 141 -14.70 17.46 -4.54
C SER A 141 -15.23 18.87 -4.87
N ASP A 142 -14.52 19.64 -5.69
CA ASP A 142 -14.93 20.96 -6.17
C ASP A 142 -15.87 20.91 -7.39
N ILE A 143 -16.28 19.72 -7.83
CA ILE A 143 -17.16 19.54 -9.00
C ILE A 143 -18.46 20.32 -8.88
N GLU A 144 -19.01 20.46 -7.67
CA GLU A 144 -20.22 21.24 -7.41
C GLU A 144 -20.03 22.73 -7.72
N ALA A 145 -18.82 23.27 -7.45
CA ALA A 145 -18.49 24.65 -7.75
C ALA A 145 -18.28 24.88 -9.26
N LEU A 146 -17.76 23.86 -9.97
CA LEU A 146 -17.53 23.92 -11.42
C LEU A 146 -18.81 23.68 -12.23
N TYR A 147 -19.71 22.84 -11.72
CA TYR A 147 -20.95 22.43 -12.38
C TYR A 147 -22.12 22.53 -11.39
N PRO A 148 -22.65 23.72 -11.10
CA PRO A 148 -23.74 23.91 -10.13
C PRO A 148 -25.00 23.11 -10.42
N SER A 149 -25.27 22.82 -11.69
CA SER A 149 -26.42 21.99 -12.09
C SER A 149 -26.37 20.55 -11.56
N ILE A 150 -25.18 20.03 -11.23
CA ILE A 150 -25.01 18.66 -10.68
C ILE A 150 -25.53 18.61 -9.23
N SER A 151 -25.48 19.72 -8.50
CA SER A 151 -25.97 19.79 -7.12
C SER A 151 -27.52 19.76 -7.05
N GLU A 152 -28.20 20.07 -8.14
CA GLU A 152 -29.65 19.96 -8.25
C GLU A 152 -30.11 18.50 -8.38
N ASN A 153 -29.20 17.60 -8.80
CA ASN A 153 -29.46 16.17 -8.92
C ASN A 153 -28.61 15.36 -7.93
N LEU A 154 -29.11 15.18 -6.72
CA LEU A 154 -28.45 14.42 -5.66
C LEU A 154 -28.01 13.01 -6.07
N HIS A 155 -28.76 12.37 -6.96
CA HIS A 155 -28.43 11.03 -7.44
C HIS A 155 -27.19 11.04 -8.35
N GLU A 156 -27.06 12.03 -9.22
CA GLU A 156 -25.88 12.20 -10.08
C GLU A 156 -24.65 12.59 -9.25
N LEU A 157 -24.82 13.47 -8.29
CA LEU A 157 -23.76 13.89 -7.39
C LEU A 157 -23.22 12.69 -6.58
N GLN A 158 -24.08 11.87 -6.01
CA GLN A 158 -23.68 10.64 -5.31
C GLN A 158 -23.04 9.62 -6.23
N ALA A 159 -23.51 9.50 -7.47
CA ALA A 159 -22.97 8.59 -8.46
C ALA A 159 -21.57 8.99 -8.94
N THR A 160 -21.22 10.29 -8.90
CA THR A 160 -19.86 10.75 -9.23
C THR A 160 -18.82 10.26 -8.25
N ASN A 161 -19.19 10.04 -6.97
CA ASN A 161 -18.29 9.57 -5.91
C ASN A 161 -16.94 10.30 -5.94
N ALA A 162 -16.99 11.64 -5.99
CA ALA A 162 -15.82 12.52 -6.13
C ALA A 162 -14.77 12.23 -5.05
N PHE A 163 -13.50 12.27 -5.43
CA PHE A 163 -12.38 11.98 -4.54
C PHE A 163 -11.60 13.24 -4.19
N ASP A 164 -11.49 13.53 -2.91
CA ASP A 164 -10.73 14.68 -2.44
C ASP A 164 -9.26 14.31 -2.19
N TRP A 165 -8.40 14.72 -3.11
CA TRP A 165 -6.96 14.52 -3.01
C TRP A 165 -6.30 15.37 -1.92
N GLN A 166 -6.95 16.42 -1.40
CA GLN A 166 -6.37 17.29 -0.37
C GLN A 166 -6.53 16.72 1.03
N THR A 167 -7.60 15.94 1.24
CA THR A 167 -7.90 15.31 2.53
C THR A 167 -7.61 13.79 2.55
N ALA A 168 -7.08 13.27 1.46
CA ALA A 168 -6.85 11.83 1.26
C ALA A 168 -5.61 11.28 1.96
#